data_e80ce4043506a8224fca3c56996f1a14
#
_entry.id   e80ce4043506a8224fca3c56996f1a14
#
_cell.length_a   1.000
_cell.length_b   1.000
_cell.length_c   1.000
_cell.angle_alpha   90.00
_cell.angle_beta   90.00
_cell.angle_gamma   90.00
#
_symmetry.space_group_name_H-M   'P 1'
#
loop_
_entity.id
_entity.type
_entity.pdbx_description
1 polymer ?
#
loop_
_entity_poly.entity_id
_entity_poly.type
_entity_poly.pdbx_seq_one_letter_code
_entity_poly.pdbx_strand_id
1 'polypeptide(L)'
;MFNKENQFEKFDKKVWLSSPSMYKTSMQYVMEAYETNWMSTVGANINEVERLICEKVGCKYSVALSAGTAALHLAMKLAGEKIYGKPEVGKGALFEKRVFCSDMTFDATVNPVVYEGGIPVFIDTEYDTWNMDPVALEKAFEIYPEVKVIVVAHLYGTPGKVDKIKEIADMHGAVIVEDAAESLGATYKGIQTGTFGEYNCISFNGNKIITGSAGGMLLTDDLEVANKVRKWSTQARENADWYQHEELGFNYRMSNVIAGVVRDQIDYLDKHIQQKKAIYERYKEGLKGLPIEMNPYDSENSEPNFWLSCMIIRHDAMCKQVRGEQEVLYTPEHGKSCPTEILEAIASINAEGRPIWKPLHMQPISRMNGFITRDGNGRAKTNAYISGGAIGVDGKPLDVGMDIFHRGLCLPSDNKMTPEQQDKIIRVIRACFE
;
A
#
# COMPACT_ATOMS: atom_id res chain seq x y z
N MET A 1 -30.70 -4.22 10.25
CA MET A 1 -30.95 -2.78 9.88
C MET A 1 -30.43 -1.92 11.01
N PHE A 2 -29.39 -1.14 10.77
CA PHE A 2 -28.86 -0.26 11.82
C PHE A 2 -29.96 0.74 12.22
N ASN A 3 -30.53 0.52 13.37
CA ASN A 3 -31.52 1.46 13.91
C ASN A 3 -30.78 2.69 14.40
N LYS A 4 -30.90 3.83 13.70
CA LYS A 4 -30.34 5.14 14.14
C LYS A 4 -30.86 5.57 15.52
N GLU A 5 -31.92 4.92 16.03
CA GLU A 5 -32.45 5.09 17.39
C GLU A 5 -31.67 4.25 18.43
N ASN A 6 -30.85 3.29 18.04
CA ASN A 6 -29.88 2.65 18.94
C ASN A 6 -28.79 3.69 19.26
N GLN A 7 -29.05 4.50 20.32
CA GLN A 7 -28.19 5.59 20.73
C GLN A 7 -26.91 5.07 21.38
N PHE A 8 -25.95 4.61 20.53
CA PHE A 8 -24.59 4.49 20.99
C PHE A 8 -24.04 5.89 21.24
N GLU A 9 -23.59 6.14 22.45
CA GLU A 9 -22.94 7.39 22.83
C GLU A 9 -21.70 7.64 21.96
N LYS A 10 -21.55 8.86 21.45
CA LYS A 10 -20.38 9.26 20.64
C LYS A 10 -19.13 9.30 21.50
N PHE A 11 -17.99 9.01 20.88
CA PHE A 11 -16.69 9.28 21.50
C PHE A 11 -16.44 10.78 21.57
N ASP A 12 -15.94 11.27 22.70
CA ASP A 12 -15.55 12.69 22.88
C ASP A 12 -14.44 13.09 21.87
N LYS A 13 -13.48 12.20 21.66
CA LYS A 13 -12.42 12.37 20.68
C LYS A 13 -12.58 11.37 19.54
N LYS A 14 -12.30 11.83 18.32
CA LYS A 14 -12.35 10.96 17.13
C LYS A 14 -11.42 9.77 17.28
N VAL A 15 -11.94 8.58 17.03
CA VAL A 15 -11.15 7.35 16.85
C VAL A 15 -10.79 7.25 15.36
N TRP A 16 -9.53 7.38 15.07
CA TRP A 16 -9.04 7.43 13.68
C TRP A 16 -8.86 6.04 13.07
N LEU A 17 -8.84 5.99 11.75
CA LEU A 17 -8.45 4.77 11.01
C LEU A 17 -6.99 4.39 11.35
N SER A 18 -6.08 5.32 11.17
CA SER A 18 -4.67 5.21 11.54
C SER A 18 -4.08 6.61 11.58
N SER A 19 -3.73 7.11 12.75
CA SER A 19 -3.15 8.43 12.93
C SER A 19 -1.72 8.36 13.45
N PRO A 20 -0.90 9.41 13.26
CA PRO A 20 0.48 9.42 13.76
C PRO A 20 0.56 9.14 15.25
N SER A 21 1.44 8.23 15.67
CA SER A 21 1.77 7.98 17.08
C SER A 21 3.11 8.63 17.38
N MET A 22 3.09 9.86 17.90
CA MET A 22 4.29 10.66 18.13
C MET A 22 4.78 10.52 19.57
N TYR A 23 6.10 10.51 19.74
CA TYR A 23 6.78 10.43 21.02
C TYR A 23 7.56 11.72 21.28
N LYS A 24 7.72 12.09 22.57
CA LYS A 24 8.44 13.32 22.93
C LYS A 24 9.93 13.25 22.60
N THR A 25 10.49 12.04 22.54
CA THR A 25 11.89 11.79 22.20
C THR A 25 12.27 12.24 20.79
N SER A 26 11.34 12.22 19.84
CA SER A 26 11.60 12.72 18.48
C SER A 26 11.94 14.22 18.44
N MET A 27 11.48 14.99 19.43
CA MET A 27 11.77 16.43 19.50
C MET A 27 13.27 16.72 19.66
N GLN A 28 14.04 15.86 20.34
CA GLN A 28 15.49 16.06 20.51
C GLN A 28 16.22 16.07 19.17
N TYR A 29 15.88 15.16 18.23
CA TYR A 29 16.51 15.08 16.90
C TYR A 29 16.09 16.23 15.98
N VAL A 30 14.86 16.71 16.12
CA VAL A 30 14.38 17.90 15.42
C VAL A 30 15.10 19.14 15.93
N MET A 31 15.24 19.27 17.26
CA MET A 31 15.96 20.40 17.87
C MET A 31 17.46 20.37 17.53
N GLU A 32 18.11 19.19 17.54
CA GLU A 32 19.49 19.03 17.08
C GLU A 32 19.69 19.58 15.66
N ALA A 33 18.79 19.23 14.73
CA ALA A 33 18.83 19.74 13.36
C ALA A 33 18.70 21.27 13.31
N TYR A 34 17.82 21.83 14.16
CA TYR A 34 17.62 23.27 14.25
C TYR A 34 18.82 24.01 14.86
N GLU A 35 19.33 23.54 16.00
CA GLU A 35 20.44 24.15 16.74
C GLU A 35 21.77 24.09 15.97
N THR A 36 21.98 22.98 15.25
CA THR A 36 23.18 22.80 14.41
C THR A 36 23.04 23.45 13.02
N ASN A 37 21.86 24.02 12.70
CA ASN A 37 21.52 24.61 11.41
C ASN A 37 21.60 23.63 10.21
N TRP A 38 21.52 22.31 10.47
CA TRP A 38 21.43 21.29 9.42
C TRP A 38 19.96 20.96 9.12
N MET A 39 19.24 21.92 8.57
CA MET A 39 17.78 21.84 8.35
C MET A 39 17.39 21.21 7.01
N SER A 40 18.31 21.23 6.02
CA SER A 40 18.01 20.85 4.65
C SER A 40 18.20 19.33 4.39
N THR A 41 18.66 19.00 3.22
CA THR A 41 18.77 17.63 2.69
C THR A 41 20.10 16.94 2.99
N VAL A 42 20.85 17.47 3.95
CA VAL A 42 22.10 16.94 4.48
C VAL A 42 22.05 17.01 6.00
N GLY A 43 22.56 15.99 6.70
CA GLY A 43 22.66 16.01 8.15
C GLY A 43 22.74 14.62 8.78
N ALA A 44 23.05 14.60 10.08
CA ALA A 44 23.30 13.39 10.85
C ALA A 44 22.05 12.49 10.93
N ASN A 45 20.84 13.07 11.04
CA ASN A 45 19.62 12.29 11.12
C ASN A 45 19.34 11.49 9.85
N ILE A 46 19.63 12.06 8.66
CA ILE A 46 19.47 11.36 7.38
C ILE A 46 20.38 10.13 7.33
N ASN A 47 21.67 10.31 7.68
CA ASN A 47 22.64 9.22 7.66
C ASN A 47 22.25 8.11 8.64
N GLU A 48 21.78 8.49 9.82
CA GLU A 48 21.39 7.54 10.85
C GLU A 48 20.10 6.78 10.48
N VAL A 49 19.10 7.45 9.92
CA VAL A 49 17.88 6.79 9.42
C VAL A 49 18.22 5.79 8.31
N GLU A 50 19.09 6.15 7.37
CA GLU A 50 19.54 5.21 6.34
C GLU A 50 20.21 3.98 6.96
N ARG A 51 21.11 4.17 7.93
CA ARG A 51 21.77 3.08 8.64
C ARG A 51 20.79 2.18 9.41
N LEU A 52 19.92 2.78 10.21
CA LEU A 52 18.95 2.06 11.05
C LEU A 52 17.94 1.25 10.22
N ILE A 53 17.47 1.81 9.11
CA ILE A 53 16.57 1.07 8.20
C ILE A 53 17.29 -0.09 7.53
N CYS A 54 18.55 0.05 7.10
CA CYS A 54 19.32 -1.07 6.58
C CYS A 54 19.41 -2.22 7.60
N GLU A 55 19.70 -1.90 8.86
CA GLU A 55 19.77 -2.91 9.93
C GLU A 55 18.41 -3.56 10.21
N LYS A 56 17.33 -2.76 10.23
CA LYS A 56 15.98 -3.24 10.52
C LYS A 56 15.40 -4.11 9.41
N VAL A 57 15.65 -3.73 8.16
CA VAL A 57 15.10 -4.41 6.96
C VAL A 57 16.00 -5.54 6.47
N GLY A 58 17.32 -5.43 6.69
CA GLY A 58 18.30 -6.41 6.24
C GLY A 58 18.82 -6.18 4.83
N CYS A 59 18.75 -4.94 4.31
CA CYS A 59 19.34 -4.54 3.04
C CYS A 59 20.72 -3.86 3.25
N LYS A 60 21.56 -3.80 2.21
CA LYS A 60 22.88 -3.18 2.32
C LYS A 60 22.87 -1.67 2.27
N TYR A 61 21.99 -1.09 1.46
CA TYR A 61 21.91 0.35 1.24
C TYR A 61 20.46 0.83 1.22
N SER A 62 20.26 2.01 1.78
CA SER A 62 19.00 2.73 1.70
C SER A 62 19.26 4.18 1.33
N VAL A 63 18.30 4.82 0.70
CA VAL A 63 18.36 6.23 0.33
C VAL A 63 17.10 6.93 0.78
N ALA A 64 17.24 7.85 1.75
CA ALA A 64 16.14 8.61 2.31
C ALA A 64 15.63 9.66 1.32
N LEU A 65 14.34 9.64 1.04
CA LEU A 65 13.65 10.44 0.04
C LEU A 65 12.46 11.20 0.64
N SER A 66 11.97 12.20 -0.06
CA SER A 66 10.88 13.07 0.40
C SER A 66 9.52 12.40 0.55
N ALA A 67 9.30 11.28 -0.13
CA ALA A 67 8.07 10.50 -0.09
C ALA A 67 8.30 9.08 -0.62
N GLY A 68 7.41 8.13 -0.27
CA GLY A 68 7.37 6.80 -0.88
C GLY A 68 7.16 6.85 -2.40
N THR A 69 6.32 7.77 -2.88
CA THR A 69 6.11 8.01 -4.32
C THR A 69 7.39 8.45 -5.02
N ALA A 70 8.23 9.27 -4.37
CA ALA A 70 9.53 9.65 -4.91
C ALA A 70 10.48 8.44 -5.02
N ALA A 71 10.44 7.53 -4.03
CA ALA A 71 11.20 6.29 -4.07
C ALA A 71 10.74 5.39 -5.22
N LEU A 72 9.43 5.18 -5.37
CA LEU A 72 8.84 4.40 -6.45
C LEU A 72 9.16 5.01 -7.83
N HIS A 73 9.13 6.34 -7.97
CA HIS A 73 9.48 7.01 -9.23
C HIS A 73 10.94 6.71 -9.62
N LEU A 74 11.87 6.87 -8.69
CA LEU A 74 13.27 6.57 -8.97
C LEU A 74 13.50 5.07 -9.21
N ALA A 75 12.76 4.18 -8.53
CA ALA A 75 12.78 2.74 -8.78
C ALA A 75 12.28 2.37 -10.18
N MET A 76 11.18 3.00 -10.64
CA MET A 76 10.68 2.81 -12.01
C MET A 76 11.66 3.31 -13.06
N LYS A 77 12.28 4.47 -12.83
CA LYS A 77 13.33 5.00 -13.70
C LYS A 77 14.52 4.05 -13.77
N LEU A 78 14.98 3.51 -12.63
CA LEU A 78 16.05 2.52 -12.57
C LEU A 78 15.70 1.24 -13.33
N ALA A 79 14.50 0.70 -13.11
CA ALA A 79 14.02 -0.51 -13.79
C ALA A 79 13.95 -0.31 -15.31
N GLY A 80 13.42 0.83 -15.75
CA GLY A 80 13.37 1.19 -17.15
C GLY A 80 14.76 1.31 -17.78
N GLU A 81 15.68 2.04 -17.14
CA GLU A 81 17.04 2.19 -17.64
C GLU A 81 17.84 0.87 -17.65
N LYS A 82 17.63 0.00 -16.65
CA LYS A 82 18.26 -1.33 -16.60
C LYS A 82 17.84 -2.20 -17.78
N ILE A 83 16.56 -2.17 -18.15
CA ILE A 83 16.00 -3.06 -19.17
C ILE A 83 16.11 -2.46 -20.58
N TYR A 84 15.81 -1.16 -20.71
CA TYR A 84 15.65 -0.52 -22.02
C TYR A 84 16.78 0.47 -22.36
N GLY A 85 17.73 0.68 -21.42
CA GLY A 85 18.77 1.68 -21.57
C GLY A 85 18.35 3.10 -21.19
N LYS A 86 19.29 4.04 -21.24
CA LYS A 86 18.99 5.46 -20.94
C LYS A 86 17.98 6.01 -21.95
N PRO A 87 16.94 6.69 -21.48
CA PRO A 87 15.95 7.28 -22.37
C PRO A 87 16.53 8.46 -23.19
N GLU A 88 15.92 8.73 -24.34
CA GLU A 88 16.16 9.96 -25.08
C GLU A 88 15.74 11.18 -24.23
N VAL A 89 16.38 12.30 -24.47
CA VAL A 89 16.03 13.56 -23.78
C VAL A 89 14.56 13.90 -24.01
N GLY A 90 13.85 14.17 -22.92
CA GLY A 90 12.41 14.47 -22.97
C GLY A 90 11.48 13.25 -22.93
N LYS A 91 12.04 12.02 -22.88
CA LYS A 91 11.26 10.80 -22.69
C LYS A 91 11.57 10.19 -21.32
N GLY A 92 10.60 9.51 -20.71
CA GLY A 92 10.82 8.69 -19.52
C GLY A 92 11.43 7.33 -19.86
N ALA A 93 11.99 6.66 -18.87
CA ALA A 93 12.69 5.37 -19.03
C ALA A 93 11.74 4.21 -19.42
N LEU A 94 10.43 4.39 -19.26
CA LEU A 94 9.40 3.42 -19.61
C LEU A 94 8.53 3.88 -20.79
N PHE A 95 8.99 4.88 -21.55
CA PHE A 95 8.21 5.46 -22.65
C PHE A 95 7.67 4.39 -23.60
N GLU A 96 6.33 4.33 -23.75
CA GLU A 96 5.60 3.34 -24.56
C GLU A 96 5.81 1.86 -24.13
N LYS A 97 6.37 1.59 -22.95
CA LYS A 97 6.54 0.23 -22.43
C LYS A 97 5.39 -0.13 -21.50
N ARG A 98 4.90 -1.37 -21.61
CA ARG A 98 3.95 -1.92 -20.65
C ARG A 98 4.65 -2.35 -19.38
N VAL A 99 3.97 -2.14 -18.26
CA VAL A 99 4.42 -2.56 -16.91
C VAL A 99 3.26 -3.29 -16.24
N PHE A 100 3.52 -4.47 -15.70
CA PHE A 100 2.55 -5.17 -14.87
C PHE A 100 2.48 -4.56 -13.47
N CYS A 101 1.27 -4.26 -13.03
CA CYS A 101 1.03 -3.53 -11.79
C CYS A 101 0.02 -4.26 -10.91
N SER A 102 0.26 -4.30 -9.60
CA SER A 102 -0.80 -4.68 -8.65
C SER A 102 -2.04 -3.83 -8.86
N ASP A 103 -3.20 -4.46 -8.90
CA ASP A 103 -4.48 -3.77 -9.11
C ASP A 103 -5.07 -3.21 -7.81
N MET A 104 -5.08 -4.02 -6.74
CA MET A 104 -5.49 -3.57 -5.42
C MET A 104 -4.31 -2.96 -4.67
N THR A 105 -4.14 -1.66 -4.86
CA THR A 105 -3.09 -0.89 -4.19
C THR A 105 -3.47 0.59 -4.16
N PHE A 106 -2.68 1.39 -3.44
CA PHE A 106 -2.78 2.84 -3.52
C PHE A 106 -2.21 3.33 -4.86
N ASP A 107 -2.81 4.38 -5.41
CA ASP A 107 -2.49 4.90 -6.75
C ASP A 107 -1.00 5.30 -6.92
N ALA A 108 -0.33 5.66 -5.81
CA ALA A 108 1.09 5.98 -5.80
C ALA A 108 2.02 4.82 -6.24
N THR A 109 1.56 3.57 -6.18
CA THR A 109 2.30 2.41 -6.71
C THR A 109 2.44 2.50 -8.23
N VAL A 110 1.43 3.05 -8.92
CA VAL A 110 1.32 3.01 -10.39
C VAL A 110 1.59 4.35 -11.06
N ASN A 111 1.29 5.47 -10.41
CA ASN A 111 1.58 6.80 -10.95
C ASN A 111 3.01 6.96 -11.49
N PRO A 112 4.06 6.44 -10.81
CA PRO A 112 5.43 6.49 -11.32
C PRO A 112 5.67 5.79 -12.66
N VAL A 113 4.89 4.75 -12.98
CA VAL A 113 4.92 4.11 -14.30
C VAL A 113 4.53 5.13 -15.37
N VAL A 114 3.46 5.88 -15.10
CA VAL A 114 2.94 6.91 -16.02
C VAL A 114 3.90 8.12 -16.08
N TYR A 115 4.53 8.51 -14.97
CA TYR A 115 5.53 9.59 -14.95
C TYR A 115 6.71 9.28 -15.89
N GLU A 116 7.11 8.02 -15.97
CA GLU A 116 8.17 7.54 -16.88
C GLU A 116 7.64 7.17 -18.29
N GLY A 117 6.40 7.55 -18.61
CA GLY A 117 5.79 7.35 -19.93
C GLY A 117 5.35 5.91 -20.21
N GLY A 118 5.30 5.07 -19.18
CA GLY A 118 4.87 3.67 -19.26
C GLY A 118 3.35 3.50 -19.36
N ILE A 119 2.94 2.31 -19.74
CA ILE A 119 1.55 1.91 -19.89
C ILE A 119 1.24 0.84 -18.84
N PRO A 120 0.51 1.17 -17.76
CA PRO A 120 0.11 0.18 -16.77
C PRO A 120 -0.78 -0.93 -17.37
N VAL A 121 -0.52 -2.16 -16.97
CA VAL A 121 -1.40 -3.33 -17.17
C VAL A 121 -1.65 -3.91 -15.79
N PHE A 122 -2.89 -3.86 -15.34
CA PHE A 122 -3.27 -4.26 -14.00
C PHE A 122 -3.43 -5.78 -13.93
N ILE A 123 -2.85 -6.36 -12.89
CA ILE A 123 -2.96 -7.79 -12.57
C ILE A 123 -3.90 -7.92 -11.38
N ASP A 124 -4.96 -8.70 -11.56
CA ASP A 124 -5.96 -8.90 -10.53
C ASP A 124 -5.36 -9.48 -9.24
N THR A 125 -6.10 -9.38 -8.18
CA THR A 125 -5.73 -9.88 -6.87
C THR A 125 -6.28 -11.29 -6.63
N GLU A 126 -5.85 -11.94 -5.54
CA GLU A 126 -6.36 -13.22 -5.09
C GLU A 126 -6.93 -13.14 -3.67
N TYR A 127 -7.80 -14.10 -3.30
CA TYR A 127 -8.52 -14.04 -2.03
C TYR A 127 -7.68 -14.37 -0.80
N ASP A 128 -6.57 -15.09 -0.95
CA ASP A 128 -5.82 -15.61 0.21
C ASP A 128 -5.01 -14.54 0.94
N THR A 129 -4.59 -13.48 0.21
CA THR A 129 -3.79 -12.37 0.77
C THR A 129 -4.26 -10.99 0.33
N TRP A 130 -5.21 -10.91 -0.60
CA TRP A 130 -5.68 -9.69 -1.28
C TRP A 130 -4.58 -8.96 -2.06
N ASN A 131 -3.53 -9.66 -2.45
CA ASN A 131 -2.43 -9.14 -3.25
C ASN A 131 -2.42 -9.73 -4.66
N MET A 132 -1.47 -9.29 -5.49
CA MET A 132 -1.34 -9.74 -6.88
C MET A 132 -1.46 -11.27 -7.00
N ASP A 133 -2.34 -11.73 -7.88
CA ASP A 133 -2.53 -13.16 -8.17
C ASP A 133 -1.40 -13.69 -9.07
N PRO A 134 -0.56 -14.63 -8.61
CA PRO A 134 0.48 -15.23 -9.46
C PRO A 134 -0.08 -15.91 -10.72
N VAL A 135 -1.28 -16.49 -10.64
CA VAL A 135 -1.91 -17.14 -11.82
C VAL A 135 -2.32 -16.08 -12.85
N ALA A 136 -2.87 -14.94 -12.41
CA ALA A 136 -3.17 -13.84 -13.31
C ALA A 136 -1.88 -13.23 -13.90
N LEU A 137 -0.77 -13.20 -13.14
CA LEU A 137 0.53 -12.74 -13.65
C LEU A 137 1.07 -13.67 -14.75
N GLU A 138 0.97 -15.01 -14.60
CA GLU A 138 1.32 -15.96 -15.67
C GLU A 138 0.49 -15.71 -16.92
N LYS A 139 -0.83 -15.54 -16.77
CA LYS A 139 -1.72 -15.18 -17.89
C LYS A 139 -1.36 -13.85 -18.54
N ALA A 140 -0.89 -12.90 -17.76
CA ALA A 140 -0.45 -11.63 -18.32
C ALA A 140 0.79 -11.79 -19.23
N PHE A 141 1.73 -12.64 -18.86
CA PHE A 141 2.88 -12.95 -19.71
C PHE A 141 2.53 -13.73 -20.97
N GLU A 142 1.48 -14.58 -20.95
CA GLU A 142 0.96 -15.21 -22.16
C GLU A 142 0.42 -14.17 -23.16
N ILE A 143 -0.17 -13.06 -22.66
CA ILE A 143 -0.80 -12.00 -23.48
C ILE A 143 0.21 -10.92 -23.89
N TYR A 144 1.12 -10.56 -22.98
CA TYR A 144 2.12 -9.52 -23.14
C TYR A 144 3.53 -10.04 -22.83
N PRO A 145 4.09 -10.94 -23.67
CA PRO A 145 5.40 -11.57 -23.40
C PRO A 145 6.58 -10.60 -23.44
N GLU A 146 6.38 -9.40 -24.00
CA GLU A 146 7.39 -8.35 -24.08
C GLU A 146 7.61 -7.60 -22.76
N VAL A 147 6.71 -7.73 -21.78
CA VAL A 147 6.80 -7.00 -20.50
C VAL A 147 8.00 -7.49 -19.70
N LYS A 148 8.77 -6.53 -19.16
CA LYS A 148 9.99 -6.80 -18.40
C LYS A 148 10.07 -6.04 -17.07
N VAL A 149 9.03 -5.32 -16.69
CA VAL A 149 8.96 -4.60 -15.41
C VAL A 149 7.62 -4.92 -14.74
N ILE A 150 7.69 -5.29 -13.47
CA ILE A 150 6.54 -5.58 -12.62
C ILE A 150 6.62 -4.69 -11.38
N VAL A 151 5.53 -4.06 -10.97
CA VAL A 151 5.43 -3.44 -9.66
C VAL A 151 4.43 -4.18 -8.78
N VAL A 152 4.91 -4.61 -7.60
CA VAL A 152 4.17 -5.41 -6.64
C VAL A 152 4.00 -4.62 -5.35
N ALA A 153 2.77 -4.49 -4.86
CA ALA A 153 2.47 -3.89 -3.56
C ALA A 153 2.05 -4.97 -2.55
N HIS A 154 2.17 -4.63 -1.27
CA HIS A 154 1.74 -5.46 -0.13
C HIS A 154 0.59 -4.75 0.59
N LEU A 155 -0.63 -5.06 0.20
CA LEU A 155 -1.83 -4.36 0.64
C LEU A 155 -2.05 -4.47 2.15
N TYR A 156 -2.29 -3.33 2.80
CA TYR A 156 -2.63 -3.19 4.23
C TYR A 156 -1.63 -3.84 5.20
N GLY A 157 -0.39 -4.06 4.75
CA GLY A 157 0.66 -4.66 5.57
C GLY A 157 0.71 -6.18 5.51
N THR A 158 0.00 -6.80 4.58
CA THR A 158 0.00 -8.25 4.33
C THR A 158 0.92 -8.58 3.17
N PRO A 159 1.97 -9.40 3.34
CA PRO A 159 2.80 -9.84 2.23
C PRO A 159 2.00 -10.67 1.21
N GLY A 160 2.20 -10.41 -0.09
CA GLY A 160 1.72 -11.26 -1.16
C GLY A 160 2.57 -12.53 -1.31
N LYS A 161 2.22 -13.40 -2.26
CA LYS A 161 2.95 -14.64 -2.59
C LYS A 161 4.22 -14.33 -3.40
N VAL A 162 5.14 -13.58 -2.76
CA VAL A 162 6.32 -12.98 -3.44
C VAL A 162 7.28 -13.99 -4.02
N ASP A 163 7.40 -15.19 -3.45
CA ASP A 163 8.21 -16.29 -3.99
C ASP A 163 7.69 -16.75 -5.36
N LYS A 164 6.36 -16.90 -5.50
CA LYS A 164 5.73 -17.26 -6.77
C LYS A 164 5.84 -16.16 -7.81
N ILE A 165 5.60 -14.91 -7.39
CA ILE A 165 5.76 -13.75 -8.28
C ILE A 165 7.21 -13.64 -8.76
N LYS A 166 8.18 -13.87 -7.86
CA LYS A 166 9.60 -13.83 -8.22
C LYS A 166 9.98 -14.97 -9.18
N GLU A 167 9.52 -16.19 -8.94
CA GLU A 167 9.73 -17.34 -9.83
C GLU A 167 9.23 -17.02 -11.25
N ILE A 168 8.03 -16.47 -11.39
CA ILE A 168 7.46 -16.06 -12.68
C ILE A 168 8.27 -14.93 -13.31
N ALA A 169 8.64 -13.90 -12.54
CA ALA A 169 9.45 -12.80 -13.05
C ALA A 169 10.81 -13.28 -13.57
N ASP A 170 11.48 -14.17 -12.83
CA ASP A 170 12.79 -14.73 -13.21
C ASP A 170 12.68 -15.57 -14.51
N MET A 171 11.63 -16.38 -14.69
CA MET A 171 11.37 -17.13 -15.92
C MET A 171 11.22 -16.23 -17.15
N HIS A 172 10.67 -15.03 -16.98
CA HIS A 172 10.46 -14.08 -18.07
C HIS A 172 11.55 -13.01 -18.17
N GLY A 173 12.59 -13.06 -17.30
CA GLY A 173 13.65 -12.06 -17.23
C GLY A 173 13.10 -10.65 -16.93
N ALA A 174 12.10 -10.57 -16.07
CA ALA A 174 11.47 -9.32 -15.65
C ALA A 174 12.04 -8.83 -14.31
N VAL A 175 12.13 -7.50 -14.16
CA VAL A 175 12.57 -6.82 -12.93
C VAL A 175 11.36 -6.53 -12.07
N ILE A 176 11.46 -6.82 -10.78
CA ILE A 176 10.44 -6.47 -9.79
C ILE A 176 10.83 -5.17 -9.09
N VAL A 177 9.91 -4.22 -9.08
CA VAL A 177 9.88 -3.07 -8.15
C VAL A 177 8.90 -3.41 -7.04
N GLU A 178 9.37 -3.41 -5.79
CA GLU A 178 8.55 -3.75 -4.63
C GLU A 178 8.08 -2.49 -3.92
N ASP A 179 6.77 -2.32 -3.83
CA ASP A 179 6.13 -1.30 -3.00
C ASP A 179 5.79 -1.88 -1.63
N ALA A 180 6.70 -1.72 -0.68
CA ALA A 180 6.53 -2.09 0.72
C ALA A 180 6.10 -0.90 1.61
N ALA A 181 5.48 0.12 1.02
CA ALA A 181 5.05 1.33 1.74
C ALA A 181 4.05 1.06 2.87
N GLU A 182 3.40 -0.08 2.88
CA GLU A 182 2.42 -0.49 3.89
C GLU A 182 2.90 -1.64 4.76
N SER A 183 3.97 -2.31 4.36
CA SER A 183 4.38 -3.58 4.94
C SER A 183 5.72 -3.54 5.70
N LEU A 184 6.25 -2.35 6.01
CA LEU A 184 7.46 -2.24 6.83
C LEU A 184 7.28 -3.02 8.15
N GLY A 185 8.21 -3.93 8.45
CA GLY A 185 8.15 -4.83 9.59
C GLY A 185 7.39 -6.14 9.34
N ALA A 186 6.73 -6.30 8.17
CA ALA A 186 6.14 -7.57 7.78
C ALA A 186 7.18 -8.51 7.16
N THR A 187 7.01 -9.83 7.32
CA THR A 187 7.92 -10.82 6.74
C THR A 187 7.18 -11.88 5.94
N TYR A 188 7.86 -12.41 4.93
CA TYR A 188 7.44 -13.60 4.19
C TYR A 188 8.55 -14.64 4.23
N LYS A 189 8.27 -15.84 4.75
CA LYS A 189 9.26 -16.90 5.01
C LYS A 189 10.48 -16.40 5.82
N GLY A 190 10.21 -15.53 6.80
CA GLY A 190 11.23 -14.93 7.67
C GLY A 190 12.05 -13.81 7.03
N ILE A 191 11.79 -13.45 5.77
CA ILE A 191 12.46 -12.37 5.04
C ILE A 191 11.58 -11.14 5.07
N GLN A 192 12.15 -9.98 5.44
CA GLN A 192 11.45 -8.69 5.53
C GLN A 192 10.99 -8.22 4.15
N THR A 193 9.73 -7.76 4.04
CA THR A 193 9.26 -7.02 2.86
C THR A 193 10.07 -5.75 2.64
N GLY A 194 10.24 -5.34 1.39
CA GLY A 194 11.19 -4.29 1.02
C GLY A 194 12.58 -4.83 0.66
N THR A 195 12.70 -6.16 0.41
CA THR A 195 13.94 -6.82 -0.01
C THR A 195 13.75 -7.87 -1.10
N PHE A 196 12.52 -8.06 -1.58
CA PHE A 196 12.21 -9.09 -2.59
C PHE A 196 12.41 -8.62 -4.03
N GLY A 197 12.23 -7.33 -4.29
CA GLY A 197 12.44 -6.74 -5.60
C GLY A 197 13.89 -6.40 -5.88
N GLU A 198 14.19 -6.08 -7.12
CA GLU A 198 15.46 -5.45 -7.50
C GLU A 198 15.61 -4.05 -6.91
N TYR A 199 14.49 -3.30 -6.87
CA TYR A 199 14.36 -1.99 -6.26
C TYR A 199 13.14 -1.99 -5.36
N ASN A 200 13.32 -1.58 -4.10
CA ASN A 200 12.31 -1.70 -3.08
C ASN A 200 12.04 -0.34 -2.43
N CYS A 201 10.80 -0.08 -2.08
CA CYS A 201 10.37 1.23 -1.61
C CYS A 201 9.53 1.13 -0.34
N ILE A 202 9.81 1.98 0.65
CA ILE A 202 9.02 2.14 1.86
C ILE A 202 8.54 3.59 2.02
N SER A 203 7.54 3.80 2.87
CA SER A 203 6.94 5.12 3.11
C SER A 203 6.87 5.45 4.60
N PHE A 204 7.14 6.72 4.92
CA PHE A 204 6.96 7.31 6.24
C PHE A 204 5.87 8.40 6.22
N ASN A 205 4.90 8.30 5.32
CA ASN A 205 3.77 9.23 5.29
C ASN A 205 2.99 9.22 6.61
N GLY A 206 2.19 10.26 6.87
CA GLY A 206 1.54 10.53 8.16
C GLY A 206 0.74 9.38 8.78
N ASN A 207 0.15 8.51 7.97
CA ASN A 207 -0.70 7.40 8.42
C ASN A 207 -0.02 6.02 8.42
N LYS A 208 1.26 5.92 8.07
CA LYS A 208 1.99 4.64 8.00
C LYS A 208 2.32 4.09 9.39
N ILE A 209 2.78 2.83 9.44
CA ILE A 209 3.07 2.11 10.70
C ILE A 209 4.07 2.88 11.59
N ILE A 210 5.03 3.55 11.00
CA ILE A 210 5.86 4.62 11.57
C ILE A 210 5.89 5.80 10.60
N THR A 211 6.06 7.00 11.10
CA THR A 211 5.91 8.21 10.30
C THR A 211 6.94 9.29 10.61
N GLY A 212 7.34 10.01 9.56
CA GLY A 212 8.03 11.30 9.65
C GLY A 212 7.12 12.49 9.31
N SER A 213 5.79 12.32 9.28
CA SER A 213 4.79 13.19 8.64
C SER A 213 4.84 13.13 7.11
N ALA A 214 6.00 13.01 6.55
CA ALA A 214 6.36 12.78 5.16
C ALA A 214 7.57 11.84 5.11
N GLY A 215 8.08 11.55 3.92
CA GLY A 215 9.27 10.73 3.73
C GLY A 215 9.00 9.36 3.14
N GLY A 216 10.06 8.76 2.65
CA GLY A 216 10.13 7.42 2.11
C GLY A 216 11.58 7.03 1.89
N MET A 217 11.82 5.81 1.46
CA MET A 217 13.18 5.34 1.13
C MET A 217 13.15 4.37 -0.03
N LEU A 218 14.22 4.39 -0.82
CA LEU A 218 14.56 3.32 -1.73
C LEU A 218 15.59 2.41 -1.05
N LEU A 219 15.40 1.10 -1.14
CA LEU A 219 16.22 0.06 -0.54
C LEU A 219 16.83 -0.80 -1.65
N THR A 220 18.12 -1.12 -1.52
CA THR A 220 18.86 -1.92 -2.52
C THR A 220 20.11 -2.56 -1.90
N ASP A 221 20.62 -3.60 -2.54
CA ASP A 221 21.90 -4.21 -2.18
C ASP A 221 23.07 -3.73 -3.09
N ASP A 222 22.78 -2.83 -4.03
CA ASP A 222 23.73 -2.29 -4.98
C ASP A 222 24.14 -0.85 -4.63
N LEU A 223 25.44 -0.66 -4.38
CA LEU A 223 25.99 0.65 -4.03
C LEU A 223 25.90 1.67 -5.19
N GLU A 224 26.08 1.20 -6.44
CA GLU A 224 26.00 2.09 -7.60
C GLU A 224 24.57 2.61 -7.78
N VAL A 225 23.58 1.74 -7.59
CA VAL A 225 22.16 2.12 -7.57
C VAL A 225 21.89 3.15 -6.47
N ALA A 226 22.34 2.90 -5.24
CA ALA A 226 22.15 3.81 -4.13
C ALA A 226 22.77 5.20 -4.41
N ASN A 227 23.99 5.24 -4.95
CA ASN A 227 24.66 6.48 -5.32
C ASN A 227 23.95 7.22 -6.46
N LYS A 228 23.46 6.49 -7.46
CA LYS A 228 22.67 7.05 -8.57
C LYS A 228 21.37 7.67 -8.07
N VAL A 229 20.67 7.01 -7.15
CA VAL A 229 19.45 7.55 -6.51
C VAL A 229 19.74 8.80 -5.69
N ARG A 230 20.84 8.82 -4.92
CA ARG A 230 21.27 10.03 -4.19
C ARG A 230 21.55 11.19 -5.15
N LYS A 231 22.26 10.95 -6.24
CA LYS A 231 22.51 11.93 -7.29
C LYS A 231 21.21 12.47 -7.89
N TRP A 232 20.33 11.59 -8.35
CA TRP A 232 19.06 11.98 -8.95
C TRP A 232 18.15 12.74 -7.99
N SER A 233 18.13 12.36 -6.70
CA SER A 233 17.30 13.03 -5.69
C SER A 233 17.75 14.44 -5.33
N THR A 234 18.94 14.86 -5.79
CA THR A 234 19.56 16.17 -5.58
C THR A 234 19.89 16.85 -6.92
N GLN A 235 18.93 16.86 -7.84
CA GLN A 235 18.99 17.52 -9.15
C GLN A 235 20.00 16.90 -10.14
N ALA A 236 20.48 15.67 -9.93
CA ALA A 236 21.50 15.01 -10.74
C ALA A 236 22.76 15.86 -10.96
N ARG A 237 23.17 16.59 -9.90
CA ARG A 237 24.35 17.44 -9.94
C ARG A 237 25.63 16.61 -10.05
N GLU A 238 26.52 17.01 -10.98
CA GLU A 238 27.85 16.44 -11.13
C GLU A 238 28.84 17.01 -10.11
N ASN A 239 29.95 16.30 -9.91
CA ASN A 239 31.05 16.79 -9.09
C ASN A 239 31.94 17.72 -9.93
N ALA A 240 31.57 19.01 -9.99
CA ALA A 240 32.29 20.06 -10.72
C ALA A 240 32.30 21.35 -9.89
N ASP A 241 33.21 22.30 -10.23
CA ASP A 241 33.35 23.58 -9.56
C ASP A 241 32.12 24.50 -9.76
N TRP A 242 31.30 24.21 -10.77
CA TRP A 242 30.02 24.87 -11.06
C TRP A 242 28.88 23.86 -11.03
N TYR A 243 27.64 24.32 -11.13
CA TYR A 243 26.47 23.44 -11.28
C TYR A 243 26.43 22.82 -12.68
N GLN A 244 26.94 21.60 -12.78
CA GLN A 244 26.92 20.79 -14.00
C GLN A 244 25.83 19.72 -13.89
N HIS A 245 25.04 19.55 -14.94
CA HIS A 245 23.96 18.56 -15.01
C HIS A 245 24.03 17.86 -16.37
N GLU A 246 24.26 16.54 -16.36
CA GLU A 246 24.36 15.71 -17.56
C GLU A 246 23.12 14.82 -17.78
N GLU A 247 22.24 14.79 -16.78
CA GLU A 247 20.99 14.05 -16.83
C GLU A 247 19.91 14.74 -16.00
N LEU A 248 18.64 14.34 -16.23
CA LEU A 248 17.50 14.87 -15.49
C LEU A 248 17.51 14.37 -14.05
N GLY A 249 17.46 15.30 -13.10
CA GLY A 249 17.34 15.01 -11.67
C GLY A 249 16.09 15.59 -11.05
N PHE A 250 15.93 15.37 -9.75
CA PHE A 250 14.72 15.71 -8.98
C PHE A 250 15.10 16.35 -7.65
N ASN A 251 14.18 17.05 -7.03
CA ASN A 251 14.28 17.51 -5.65
C ASN A 251 13.53 16.53 -4.73
N TYR A 252 14.10 15.33 -4.56
CA TYR A 252 13.46 14.24 -3.84
C TYR A 252 14.19 13.80 -2.58
N ARG A 253 15.25 14.48 -2.17
CA ARG A 253 15.99 14.12 -0.96
C ARG A 253 15.18 14.46 0.29
N MET A 254 15.18 13.58 1.30
CA MET A 254 14.55 13.84 2.60
C MET A 254 15.26 14.99 3.33
N SER A 255 14.53 15.84 4.05
CA SER A 255 15.14 16.83 4.93
C SER A 255 15.63 16.21 6.23
N ASN A 256 16.68 16.79 6.83
CA ASN A 256 17.24 16.33 8.10
C ASN A 256 16.26 16.48 9.28
N VAL A 257 15.33 17.41 9.19
CA VAL A 257 14.25 17.60 10.18
C VAL A 257 13.26 16.44 10.14
N ILE A 258 12.77 16.06 8.93
CA ILE A 258 11.89 14.90 8.76
C ILE A 258 12.62 13.62 9.17
N ALA A 259 13.88 13.47 8.79
CA ALA A 259 14.70 12.35 9.20
C ALA A 259 14.83 12.25 10.73
N GLY A 260 14.92 13.38 11.44
CA GLY A 260 14.91 13.40 12.90
C GLY A 260 13.64 12.82 13.52
N VAL A 261 12.48 13.10 12.91
CA VAL A 261 11.21 12.48 13.33
C VAL A 261 11.19 10.98 13.05
N VAL A 262 11.60 10.55 11.84
CA VAL A 262 11.65 9.13 11.44
C VAL A 262 12.61 8.35 12.33
N ARG A 263 13.78 8.92 12.66
CA ARG A 263 14.83 8.28 13.46
C ARG A 263 14.30 7.74 14.77
N ASP A 264 13.53 8.54 15.50
CA ASP A 264 12.90 8.12 16.76
C ASP A 264 11.82 7.04 16.56
N GLN A 265 11.10 7.09 15.47
CA GLN A 265 9.99 6.18 15.20
C GLN A 265 10.45 4.73 14.94
N ILE A 266 11.67 4.53 14.44
CA ILE A 266 12.20 3.19 14.11
C ILE A 266 12.23 2.30 15.33
N ASP A 267 12.59 2.84 16.51
CA ASP A 267 12.65 2.10 17.77
C ASP A 267 11.26 1.62 18.25
N TYR A 268 10.20 2.24 17.78
CA TYR A 268 8.82 1.87 18.14
C TYR A 268 8.13 0.94 17.15
N LEU A 269 8.78 0.56 16.04
CA LEU A 269 8.15 -0.23 14.97
C LEU A 269 7.57 -1.55 15.52
N ASP A 270 8.33 -2.34 16.27
CA ASP A 270 7.88 -3.62 16.79
C ASP A 270 6.71 -3.47 17.78
N LYS A 271 6.76 -2.43 18.61
CA LYS A 271 5.65 -2.07 19.50
C LYS A 271 4.38 -1.73 18.70
N HIS A 272 4.51 -0.96 17.63
CA HIS A 272 3.37 -0.62 16.78
C HIS A 272 2.78 -1.85 16.11
N ILE A 273 3.60 -2.77 15.61
CA ILE A 273 3.15 -4.04 15.02
C ILE A 273 2.38 -4.87 16.05
N GLN A 274 2.90 -5.01 17.27
CA GLN A 274 2.21 -5.73 18.35
C GLN A 274 0.86 -5.11 18.69
N GLN A 275 0.76 -3.77 18.75
CA GLN A 275 -0.50 -3.07 18.98
C GLN A 275 -1.49 -3.30 17.84
N LYS A 276 -1.04 -3.22 16.59
CA LYS A 276 -1.87 -3.47 15.40
C LYS A 276 -2.37 -4.92 15.37
N LYS A 277 -1.51 -5.90 15.68
CA LYS A 277 -1.89 -7.30 15.81
C LYS A 277 -2.96 -7.50 16.88
N ALA A 278 -2.80 -6.89 18.04
CA ALA A 278 -3.79 -6.97 19.12
C ALA A 278 -5.16 -6.39 18.70
N ILE A 279 -5.15 -5.29 17.94
CA ILE A 279 -6.37 -4.69 17.36
C ILE A 279 -7.02 -5.67 16.39
N TYR A 280 -6.26 -6.27 15.48
CA TYR A 280 -6.75 -7.24 14.51
C TYR A 280 -7.40 -8.46 15.20
N GLU A 281 -6.69 -9.07 16.14
CA GLU A 281 -7.18 -10.26 16.88
C GLU A 281 -8.44 -9.94 17.70
N ARG A 282 -8.53 -8.75 18.30
CA ARG A 282 -9.72 -8.32 19.04
C ARG A 282 -10.93 -8.13 18.11
N TYR A 283 -10.78 -7.57 16.89
CA TYR A 283 -11.85 -7.56 15.90
C TYR A 283 -12.24 -8.97 15.47
N LYS A 284 -11.28 -9.82 15.16
CA LYS A 284 -11.51 -11.20 14.73
C LYS A 284 -12.36 -11.98 15.74
N GLU A 285 -12.03 -11.89 17.03
CA GLU A 285 -12.80 -12.54 18.09
C GLU A 285 -14.15 -11.84 18.35
N GLY A 286 -14.15 -10.50 18.43
CA GLY A 286 -15.37 -9.72 18.75
C GLY A 286 -16.43 -9.76 17.68
N LEU A 287 -16.07 -9.98 16.42
CA LEU A 287 -16.98 -10.12 15.28
C LEU A 287 -17.31 -11.56 14.93
N LYS A 288 -16.79 -12.53 15.68
CA LYS A 288 -17.07 -13.95 15.50
C LYS A 288 -18.57 -14.25 15.52
N GLY A 289 -19.03 -15.08 14.60
CA GLY A 289 -20.43 -15.45 14.44
C GLY A 289 -21.22 -14.51 13.52
N LEU A 290 -20.68 -13.35 13.14
CA LEU A 290 -21.24 -12.55 12.06
C LEU A 290 -20.88 -13.13 10.69
N PRO A 291 -21.67 -12.86 9.65
CA PRO A 291 -21.41 -13.31 8.29
C PRO A 291 -20.34 -12.44 7.61
N ILE A 292 -19.15 -12.36 8.23
CA ILE A 292 -18.01 -11.59 7.74
C ILE A 292 -16.73 -12.42 7.79
N GLU A 293 -15.72 -11.95 7.07
CA GLU A 293 -14.36 -12.48 7.11
C GLU A 293 -13.38 -11.30 7.29
N MET A 294 -12.39 -11.48 8.17
CA MET A 294 -11.31 -10.51 8.31
C MET A 294 -10.32 -10.63 7.15
N ASN A 295 -9.59 -9.54 6.84
CA ASN A 295 -8.54 -9.61 5.82
C ASN A 295 -7.58 -10.78 6.09
N PRO A 296 -7.38 -11.65 5.07
CA PRO A 296 -6.61 -12.87 5.22
C PRO A 296 -5.11 -12.60 5.15
N TYR A 297 -4.33 -13.59 5.57
CA TYR A 297 -2.90 -13.67 5.33
C TYR A 297 -2.44 -15.13 5.37
N ASP A 298 -1.35 -15.43 4.70
CA ASP A 298 -0.70 -16.75 4.75
C ASP A 298 -0.05 -16.96 6.12
N SER A 299 -0.78 -17.59 7.04
CA SER A 299 -0.33 -17.81 8.42
C SER A 299 0.84 -18.81 8.55
N GLU A 300 1.16 -19.56 7.51
CA GLU A 300 2.30 -20.49 7.50
C GLU A 300 3.60 -19.82 7.08
N ASN A 301 3.51 -18.87 6.13
CA ASN A 301 4.67 -18.27 5.50
C ASN A 301 4.83 -16.78 5.79
N SER A 302 3.81 -16.07 6.28
CA SER A 302 3.89 -14.62 6.46
C SER A 302 3.57 -14.17 7.88
N GLU A 303 4.23 -13.09 8.30
CA GLU A 303 3.93 -12.31 9.50
C GLU A 303 3.60 -10.87 9.06
N PRO A 304 2.30 -10.52 8.90
CA PRO A 304 1.89 -9.16 8.57
C PRO A 304 2.27 -8.15 9.65
N ASN A 305 2.41 -6.89 9.28
CA ASN A 305 2.49 -5.81 10.27
C ASN A 305 1.11 -5.33 10.75
N PHE A 306 0.02 -5.86 10.17
CA PHE A 306 -1.37 -5.54 10.51
C PHE A 306 -1.70 -4.04 10.44
N TRP A 307 -1.08 -3.30 9.52
CA TRP A 307 -1.25 -1.85 9.43
C TRP A 307 -2.71 -1.41 9.50
N LEU A 308 -3.59 -2.05 8.73
CA LEU A 308 -5.03 -1.88 8.82
C LEU A 308 -5.75 -3.21 9.02
N SER A 309 -6.70 -3.25 9.95
CA SER A 309 -7.70 -4.31 10.07
C SER A 309 -8.82 -4.05 9.08
N CYS A 310 -9.12 -5.02 8.23
CA CYS A 310 -10.16 -4.92 7.24
C CYS A 310 -11.10 -6.12 7.35
N MET A 311 -12.32 -6.01 6.81
CA MET A 311 -13.24 -7.14 6.71
C MET A 311 -14.02 -7.08 5.41
N ILE A 312 -14.54 -8.25 4.98
CA ILE A 312 -15.53 -8.38 3.92
C ILE A 312 -16.80 -9.04 4.47
N ILE A 313 -17.95 -8.64 3.95
CA ILE A 313 -19.24 -9.24 4.24
C ILE A 313 -19.45 -10.41 3.29
N ARG A 314 -19.95 -11.55 3.76
CA ARG A 314 -20.29 -12.66 2.87
C ARG A 314 -21.40 -12.27 1.88
N HIS A 315 -21.39 -12.85 0.70
CA HIS A 315 -22.34 -12.53 -0.38
C HIS A 315 -23.81 -12.67 0.05
N ASP A 316 -24.12 -13.73 0.81
CA ASP A 316 -25.48 -14.04 1.28
C ASP A 316 -25.99 -13.05 2.35
N ALA A 317 -25.09 -12.30 2.98
CA ALA A 317 -25.39 -11.33 4.01
C ALA A 317 -25.28 -9.86 3.54
N MET A 318 -25.02 -9.64 2.27
CA MET A 318 -25.02 -8.30 1.68
C MET A 318 -26.48 -7.82 1.47
N CYS A 319 -26.84 -6.66 1.98
CA CYS A 319 -28.03 -5.94 1.51
C CYS A 319 -27.77 -5.35 0.12
N LYS A 320 -28.84 -4.97 -0.57
CA LYS A 320 -28.74 -4.40 -1.92
C LYS A 320 -27.95 -3.09 -1.88
N GLN A 321 -26.85 -3.03 -2.61
CA GLN A 321 -26.01 -1.87 -2.76
C GLN A 321 -25.73 -1.60 -4.24
N VAL A 322 -25.76 -0.32 -4.64
CA VAL A 322 -25.39 0.13 -5.99
C VAL A 322 -24.34 1.22 -5.83
N ARG A 323 -23.17 0.98 -6.38
CA ARG A 323 -22.06 1.95 -6.42
C ARG A 323 -22.06 2.67 -7.76
N GLY A 324 -22.18 4.01 -7.72
CA GLY A 324 -21.83 4.89 -8.83
C GLY A 324 -20.35 5.29 -8.78
N GLU A 325 -19.99 6.30 -9.54
CA GLU A 325 -18.61 6.80 -9.58
C GLU A 325 -18.19 7.48 -8.26
N GLN A 326 -19.09 8.21 -7.64
CA GLN A 326 -18.83 9.02 -6.44
C GLN A 326 -19.83 8.76 -5.31
N GLU A 327 -20.90 8.04 -5.59
CA GLU A 327 -22.02 7.83 -4.67
C GLU A 327 -22.30 6.33 -4.49
N VAL A 328 -22.82 5.96 -3.35
CA VAL A 328 -23.31 4.62 -3.04
C VAL A 328 -24.73 4.74 -2.50
N LEU A 329 -25.63 4.00 -3.14
CA LEU A 329 -27.00 3.82 -2.66
C LEU A 329 -27.16 2.41 -2.12
N TYR A 330 -27.87 2.25 -1.00
CA TYR A 330 -28.19 0.93 -0.47
C TYR A 330 -29.60 0.90 0.09
N THR A 331 -30.17 -0.30 0.14
CA THR A 331 -31.47 -0.56 0.72
C THR A 331 -31.28 -1.44 1.96
N PRO A 332 -31.52 -0.92 3.17
CA PRO A 332 -31.40 -1.70 4.40
C PRO A 332 -32.30 -2.94 4.37
N GLU A 333 -31.79 -4.08 4.88
CA GLU A 333 -32.48 -5.36 4.96
C GLU A 333 -32.15 -6.03 6.30
N HIS A 334 -33.17 -6.54 7.02
CA HIS A 334 -32.97 -7.21 8.32
C HIS A 334 -32.03 -8.40 8.21
N GLY A 335 -31.08 -8.51 9.10
CA GLY A 335 -30.05 -9.57 9.10
C GLY A 335 -28.96 -9.44 8.05
N LYS A 336 -29.00 -8.36 7.25
CA LYS A 336 -27.98 -8.05 6.22
C LYS A 336 -27.48 -6.64 6.36
N SER A 337 -26.28 -6.39 5.84
CA SER A 337 -25.68 -5.06 5.81
C SER A 337 -24.81 -4.86 4.56
N CYS A 338 -24.24 -3.68 4.43
CA CYS A 338 -23.23 -3.39 3.40
C CYS A 338 -22.11 -2.49 4.00
N PRO A 339 -20.96 -2.38 3.33
CA PRO A 339 -19.87 -1.53 3.79
C PRO A 339 -20.28 -0.10 4.08
N THR A 340 -21.15 0.49 3.26
CA THR A 340 -21.63 1.87 3.42
C THR A 340 -22.44 2.04 4.69
N GLU A 341 -23.39 1.15 4.97
CA GLU A 341 -24.19 1.18 6.21
C GLU A 341 -23.31 1.07 7.45
N ILE A 342 -22.36 0.14 7.45
CA ILE A 342 -21.43 -0.04 8.58
C ILE A 342 -20.54 1.19 8.77
N LEU A 343 -20.02 1.77 7.68
CA LEU A 343 -19.20 2.98 7.75
C LEU A 343 -20.00 4.18 8.30
N GLU A 344 -21.25 4.34 7.91
CA GLU A 344 -22.14 5.36 8.47
C GLU A 344 -22.40 5.13 9.96
N ALA A 345 -22.63 3.86 10.36
CA ALA A 345 -22.81 3.49 11.75
C ALA A 345 -21.58 3.80 12.61
N ILE A 346 -20.38 3.44 12.14
CA ILE A 346 -19.10 3.76 12.80
C ILE A 346 -18.89 5.28 12.88
N ALA A 347 -19.17 6.00 11.79
CA ALA A 347 -19.06 7.46 11.76
C ALA A 347 -20.02 8.15 12.73
N SER A 348 -21.23 7.57 12.96
CA SER A 348 -22.21 8.12 13.89
C SER A 348 -21.72 8.20 15.33
N ILE A 349 -20.77 7.35 15.72
CA ILE A 349 -20.12 7.34 17.04
C ILE A 349 -18.76 8.06 17.07
N ASN A 350 -18.45 8.88 16.07
CA ASN A 350 -17.19 9.61 15.93
C ASN A 350 -15.96 8.70 15.78
N ALA A 351 -16.09 7.60 15.04
CA ALA A 351 -14.98 6.73 14.65
C ALA A 351 -14.81 6.72 13.10
N GLU A 352 -13.62 6.46 12.62
CA GLU A 352 -13.28 6.50 11.19
C GLU A 352 -13.00 5.11 10.64
N GLY A 353 -13.90 4.60 9.81
CA GLY A 353 -13.61 3.52 8.85
C GLY A 353 -13.44 4.09 7.44
N ARG A 354 -13.02 3.26 6.50
CA ARG A 354 -12.91 3.60 5.07
C ARG A 354 -13.39 2.42 4.22
N PRO A 355 -13.89 2.67 3.00
CA PRO A 355 -14.04 1.59 2.02
C PRO A 355 -12.68 0.91 1.79
N ILE A 356 -12.68 -0.37 1.41
CA ILE A 356 -11.51 -0.98 0.77
C ILE A 356 -11.15 -0.10 -0.44
N TRP A 357 -9.87 -0.03 -0.78
CA TRP A 357 -9.45 0.76 -1.92
C TRP A 357 -10.08 0.25 -3.22
N LYS A 358 -10.60 1.20 -3.99
CA LYS A 358 -11.15 0.90 -5.31
C LYS A 358 -10.02 0.39 -6.19
N PRO A 359 -10.12 -0.80 -6.79
CA PRO A 359 -9.12 -1.33 -7.70
C PRO A 359 -8.72 -0.34 -8.78
N LEU A 360 -7.44 -0.31 -9.14
CA LEU A 360 -6.92 0.72 -10.04
C LEU A 360 -7.48 0.59 -11.46
N HIS A 361 -7.74 -0.63 -11.94
CA HIS A 361 -8.38 -0.82 -13.24
C HIS A 361 -9.78 -0.18 -13.32
N MET A 362 -10.46 0.03 -12.19
CA MET A 362 -11.77 0.70 -12.10
C MET A 362 -11.65 2.22 -12.01
N GLN A 363 -10.47 2.78 -11.76
CA GLN A 363 -10.30 4.23 -11.65
C GLN A 363 -10.51 4.92 -13.01
N PRO A 364 -11.17 6.09 -13.05
CA PRO A 364 -11.43 6.80 -14.29
C PRO A 364 -10.20 7.02 -15.17
N ILE A 365 -9.06 7.35 -14.55
CA ILE A 365 -7.79 7.57 -15.23
C ILE A 365 -7.21 6.30 -15.87
N SER A 366 -7.59 5.13 -15.37
CA SER A 366 -6.99 3.84 -15.76
C SER A 366 -7.90 2.97 -16.66
N ARG A 367 -9.09 3.45 -17.03
CA ARG A 367 -10.10 2.65 -17.75
C ARG A 367 -9.65 2.10 -19.09
N MET A 368 -8.71 2.78 -19.73
CA MET A 368 -8.18 2.36 -21.04
C MET A 368 -7.00 1.40 -20.94
N ASN A 369 -6.50 1.13 -19.74
CA ASN A 369 -5.39 0.22 -19.50
C ASN A 369 -5.84 -1.25 -19.50
N GLY A 370 -4.91 -2.15 -19.80
CA GLY A 370 -5.12 -3.58 -19.71
C GLY A 370 -5.44 -4.02 -18.28
N PHE A 371 -6.28 -5.04 -18.14
CA PHE A 371 -6.58 -5.69 -16.87
C PHE A 371 -6.65 -7.19 -17.09
N ILE A 372 -5.89 -7.95 -16.32
CA ILE A 372 -5.72 -9.39 -16.49
C ILE A 372 -6.14 -10.10 -15.20
N THR A 373 -7.07 -11.02 -15.34
CA THR A 373 -7.50 -11.94 -14.29
C THR A 373 -6.88 -13.33 -14.53
N ARG A 374 -7.05 -14.25 -13.59
CA ARG A 374 -6.60 -15.64 -13.78
C ARG A 374 -7.22 -16.33 -15.00
N ASP A 375 -8.34 -15.82 -15.53
CA ASP A 375 -9.00 -16.30 -16.75
C ASP A 375 -8.55 -15.56 -18.01
N GLY A 376 -7.56 -14.69 -17.92
CA GLY A 376 -7.01 -13.89 -19.01
C GLY A 376 -7.55 -12.45 -19.06
N ASN A 377 -7.84 -11.92 -20.25
CA ASN A 377 -8.25 -10.53 -20.42
C ASN A 377 -9.55 -10.18 -19.66
N GLY A 378 -9.41 -9.49 -18.54
CA GLY A 378 -10.51 -9.07 -17.68
C GLY A 378 -11.41 -8.02 -18.30
N ARG A 379 -10.88 -7.11 -19.16
CA ARG A 379 -11.68 -6.07 -19.82
C ARG A 379 -12.77 -6.63 -20.72
N ALA A 380 -12.54 -7.81 -21.30
CA ALA A 380 -13.53 -8.48 -22.13
C ALA A 380 -14.65 -9.15 -21.33
N LYS A 381 -14.46 -9.36 -20.04
CA LYS A 381 -15.34 -10.19 -19.18
C LYS A 381 -15.99 -9.41 -18.04
N THR A 382 -15.45 -8.25 -17.66
CA THR A 382 -15.91 -7.48 -16.51
C THR A 382 -16.37 -6.08 -16.90
N ASN A 383 -17.37 -5.57 -16.18
CA ASN A 383 -17.76 -4.17 -16.30
C ASN A 383 -17.11 -3.37 -15.19
N ALA A 384 -16.01 -2.70 -15.51
CA ALA A 384 -15.21 -1.92 -14.56
C ALA A 384 -15.94 -0.67 -13.98
N TYR A 385 -17.15 -0.39 -14.41
CA TYR A 385 -17.89 0.80 -13.99
C TYR A 385 -19.00 0.54 -12.97
N ILE A 386 -19.44 -0.70 -12.88
CA ILE A 386 -20.64 -1.08 -12.12
C ILE A 386 -20.25 -2.16 -11.12
N SER A 387 -20.79 -2.08 -9.92
CA SER A 387 -20.73 -3.14 -8.93
C SER A 387 -21.42 -4.41 -9.46
N GLY A 388 -20.80 -5.55 -9.27
CA GLY A 388 -21.29 -6.84 -9.76
C GLY A 388 -20.63 -7.24 -11.06
N GLY A 389 -19.38 -7.70 -10.98
CA GLY A 389 -18.64 -8.27 -12.10
C GLY A 389 -19.28 -9.57 -12.61
N ALA A 390 -18.81 -10.03 -13.77
CA ALA A 390 -19.20 -11.32 -14.30
C ALA A 390 -18.85 -12.44 -13.31
N ILE A 391 -19.72 -13.43 -13.21
CA ILE A 391 -19.51 -14.63 -12.40
C ILE A 391 -18.97 -15.74 -13.32
N GLY A 392 -17.91 -16.40 -12.89
CA GLY A 392 -17.32 -17.53 -13.58
C GLY A 392 -18.21 -18.79 -13.54
N VAL A 393 -17.81 -19.79 -14.28
CA VAL A 393 -18.52 -21.10 -14.31
C VAL A 393 -18.50 -21.84 -12.96
N ASP A 394 -17.58 -21.49 -12.09
CA ASP A 394 -17.45 -21.99 -10.72
C ASP A 394 -18.31 -21.21 -9.71
N GLY A 395 -19.08 -20.23 -10.16
CA GLY A 395 -19.92 -19.38 -9.32
C GLY A 395 -19.17 -18.28 -8.56
N LYS A 396 -17.87 -18.10 -8.83
CA LYS A 396 -17.07 -17.06 -8.20
C LYS A 396 -16.92 -15.83 -9.10
N PRO A 397 -16.72 -14.63 -8.51
CA PRO A 397 -16.42 -13.43 -9.28
C PRO A 397 -15.16 -13.59 -10.11
N LEU A 398 -15.22 -13.18 -11.38
CA LEU A 398 -14.06 -13.16 -12.29
C LEU A 398 -13.09 -12.01 -12.01
N ASP A 399 -13.55 -10.97 -11.30
CA ASP A 399 -12.82 -9.82 -10.87
C ASP A 399 -12.80 -9.80 -9.35
N VAL A 400 -11.72 -10.34 -8.79
CA VAL A 400 -11.57 -10.53 -7.33
C VAL A 400 -11.40 -9.20 -6.62
N GLY A 401 -10.62 -8.28 -7.19
CA GLY A 401 -10.41 -6.96 -6.62
C GLY A 401 -11.72 -6.16 -6.49
N MET A 402 -12.54 -6.18 -7.54
CA MET A 402 -13.86 -5.54 -7.51
C MET A 402 -14.79 -6.18 -6.48
N ASP A 403 -14.78 -7.51 -6.35
CA ASP A 403 -15.61 -8.21 -5.37
C ASP A 403 -15.22 -7.83 -3.93
N ILE A 404 -13.92 -7.82 -3.61
CA ILE A 404 -13.41 -7.41 -2.31
C ILE A 404 -13.78 -5.93 -2.04
N PHE A 405 -13.60 -5.04 -3.01
CA PHE A 405 -14.00 -3.63 -2.90
C PHE A 405 -15.50 -3.46 -2.66
N HIS A 406 -16.33 -4.27 -3.35
CA HIS A 406 -17.79 -4.20 -3.24
C HIS A 406 -18.27 -4.57 -1.83
N ARG A 407 -17.66 -5.58 -1.21
CA ARG A 407 -18.10 -6.18 0.06
C ARG A 407 -17.28 -5.73 1.27
N GLY A 408 -16.18 -4.99 1.06
CA GLY A 408 -15.17 -4.75 2.08
C GLY A 408 -15.09 -3.34 2.62
N LEU A 409 -14.55 -3.23 3.83
CA LEU A 409 -14.22 -1.98 4.50
C LEU A 409 -13.02 -2.14 5.43
N CYS A 410 -12.32 -1.02 5.65
CA CYS A 410 -11.25 -0.88 6.64
C CYS A 410 -11.84 -0.39 7.96
N LEU A 411 -11.49 -1.04 9.05
CA LEU A 411 -11.92 -0.73 10.41
C LEU A 411 -10.95 0.23 11.11
N PRO A 412 -11.41 1.02 12.09
CA PRO A 412 -10.53 1.84 12.92
C PRO A 412 -9.40 0.99 13.49
N SER A 413 -8.15 1.37 13.20
CA SER A 413 -6.95 0.59 13.51
C SER A 413 -5.86 1.45 14.17
N ASP A 414 -6.25 2.57 14.79
CA ASP A 414 -5.33 3.51 15.44
C ASP A 414 -4.66 2.90 16.68
N ASN A 415 -3.34 3.01 16.78
CA ASN A 415 -2.57 2.49 17.93
C ASN A 415 -2.97 3.12 19.28
N LYS A 416 -3.65 4.28 19.25
CA LYS A 416 -4.13 4.98 20.43
C LYS A 416 -5.56 4.61 20.82
N MET A 417 -6.23 3.76 20.03
CA MET A 417 -7.57 3.25 20.34
C MET A 417 -7.51 2.35 21.58
N THR A 418 -8.38 2.61 22.56
CA THR A 418 -8.45 1.76 23.74
C THR A 418 -9.29 0.50 23.47
N PRO A 419 -9.10 -0.58 24.26
CA PRO A 419 -9.93 -1.77 24.19
C PRO A 419 -11.43 -1.47 24.29
N GLU A 420 -11.84 -0.56 25.18
CA GLU A 420 -13.24 -0.19 25.41
C GLU A 420 -13.84 0.55 24.18
N GLN A 421 -13.02 1.40 23.54
CA GLN A 421 -13.42 2.06 22.29
C GLN A 421 -13.62 1.02 21.19
N GLN A 422 -12.71 0.06 21.06
CA GLN A 422 -12.81 -1.01 20.08
C GLN A 422 -14.03 -1.91 20.33
N ASP A 423 -14.33 -2.26 21.58
CA ASP A 423 -15.51 -3.05 21.95
C ASP A 423 -16.82 -2.31 21.62
N LYS A 424 -16.86 -0.98 21.78
CA LYS A 424 -18.00 -0.18 21.34
C LYS A 424 -18.17 -0.23 19.81
N ILE A 425 -17.09 -0.10 19.05
CA ILE A 425 -17.12 -0.23 17.58
C ILE A 425 -17.61 -1.61 17.16
N ILE A 426 -17.12 -2.68 17.82
CA ILE A 426 -17.56 -4.07 17.58
C ILE A 426 -19.08 -4.18 17.81
N ARG A 427 -19.64 -3.64 18.90
CA ARG A 427 -21.08 -3.65 19.16
C ARG A 427 -21.88 -2.90 18.09
N VAL A 428 -21.39 -1.76 17.62
CA VAL A 428 -22.01 -1.00 16.52
C VAL A 428 -22.05 -1.81 15.23
N ILE A 429 -20.93 -2.50 14.89
CA ILE A 429 -20.89 -3.35 13.70
C ILE A 429 -21.88 -4.52 13.84
N ARG A 430 -21.94 -5.16 15.01
CA ARG A 430 -22.89 -6.25 15.28
C ARG A 430 -24.34 -5.82 15.10
N ALA A 431 -24.68 -4.62 15.59
CA ALA A 431 -26.03 -4.06 15.45
C ALA A 431 -26.45 -3.78 13.98
N CYS A 432 -25.50 -3.70 13.04
CA CYS A 432 -25.83 -3.59 11.61
C CYS A 432 -26.37 -4.89 11.00
N PHE A 433 -26.22 -6.03 11.70
CA PHE A 433 -26.72 -7.34 11.25
C PHE A 433 -27.91 -7.85 12.08
N GLU A 434 -28.41 -7.07 13.03
CA GLU A 434 -29.63 -7.31 13.83
C GLU A 434 -30.83 -6.61 13.18
#